data_4de17c2091fab27136f8082304827ddc
#
_entry.id   4de17c2091fab27136f8082304827ddc
#
_cell.length_a   1.000
_cell.length_b   1.000
_cell.length_c   1.000
_cell.angle_alpha   90.00
_cell.angle_beta   90.00
_cell.angle_gamma   90.00
#
_symmetry.space_group_name_H-M   'P 1'
#
loop_
_entity.id
_entity.type
_entity.pdbx_description
1 polymer ?
#
loop_
_entity_poly.entity_id
_entity_poly.type
_entity_poly.pdbx_seq_one_letter_code
_entity_poly.pdbx_strand_id
1 'polypeptide(L)' 'MKVGDLVKLSSYGKNRQHNADCWGGWGFITEIFSSHLKYPIRTHWYKRDGSELSGMSFHPRELKRFKPVK' A
#
# COMPACT_ATOMS: atom_id res chain seq x y z
N MET A 1 1.06 -11.77 -0.91
CA MET A 1 1.90 -10.57 -1.11
C MET A 1 3.29 -10.82 -0.57
N LYS A 2 4.29 -10.26 -1.20
CA LYS A 2 5.67 -10.41 -0.78
C LYS A 2 6.43 -9.10 -1.00
N VAL A 3 7.59 -8.99 -0.37
CA VAL A 3 8.47 -7.83 -0.56
C VAL A 3 8.77 -7.65 -2.03
N GLY A 4 8.68 -6.41 -2.50
CA GLY A 4 8.87 -6.05 -3.90
C GLY A 4 7.60 -6.02 -4.74
N ASP A 5 6.49 -6.55 -4.24
CA ASP A 5 5.23 -6.52 -4.98
C ASP A 5 4.71 -5.08 -5.12
N LEU A 6 4.21 -4.76 -6.31
CA LEU A 6 3.52 -3.50 -6.55
C LEU A 6 2.08 -3.59 -6.05
N VAL A 7 1.62 -2.55 -5.38
CA VAL A 7 0.31 -2.55 -4.74
C VAL A 7 -0.42 -1.23 -4.96
N LYS A 8 -1.73 -1.33 -4.93
CA LYS A 8 -2.65 -0.18 -4.90
C LYS A 8 -3.64 -0.40 -3.77
N LEU A 9 -4.39 0.64 -3.42
CA LEU A 9 -5.47 0.46 -2.46
C LEU A 9 -6.58 -0.41 -3.05
N SER A 10 -7.00 -1.40 -2.27
CA SER A 10 -8.20 -2.19 -2.58
C SER A 10 -9.45 -1.34 -2.38
N SER A 11 -10.62 -1.86 -2.77
CA SER A 11 -11.88 -1.16 -2.48
C SER A 11 -12.05 -0.92 -0.98
N TYR A 12 -11.69 -1.91 -0.16
CA TYR A 12 -11.71 -1.75 1.30
C TYR A 12 -10.76 -0.64 1.75
N GLY A 13 -9.53 -0.62 1.20
CA GLY A 13 -8.54 0.39 1.55
C GLY A 13 -8.97 1.81 1.18
N LYS A 14 -9.62 1.96 0.02
CA LYS A 14 -10.12 3.26 -0.43
C LYS A 14 -11.19 3.82 0.50
N ASN A 15 -11.96 2.94 1.14
CA ASN A 15 -13.02 3.35 2.05
C ASN A 15 -12.50 3.73 3.44
N ARG A 16 -11.21 3.55 3.70
CA ARG A 16 -10.60 3.92 4.97
C ARG A 16 -10.10 5.35 4.89
N GLN A 17 -10.67 6.21 5.71
CA GLN A 17 -10.36 7.65 5.69
C GLN A 17 -8.89 7.95 5.89
N HIS A 18 -8.22 7.17 6.74
CA HIS A 18 -6.79 7.40 7.00
C HIS A 18 -5.90 7.09 5.78
N ASN A 19 -6.45 6.49 4.73
CA ASN A 19 -5.70 6.20 3.51
C ASN A 19 -5.92 7.26 2.42
N ALA A 20 -6.56 8.37 2.73
CA ALA A 20 -6.92 9.38 1.73
C ALA A 20 -5.69 9.89 0.96
N ASP A 21 -4.56 10.04 1.62
CA ASP A 21 -3.33 10.51 0.98
C ASP A 21 -2.79 9.54 -0.06
N CYS A 22 -3.20 8.29 -0.01
CA CYS A 22 -2.73 7.25 -0.94
C CYS A 22 -3.66 7.04 -2.14
N TRP A 23 -4.77 7.77 -2.20
CA TRP A 23 -5.74 7.61 -3.29
C TRP A 23 -5.11 8.00 -4.64
N GLY A 24 -5.34 7.13 -5.63
CA GLY A 24 -4.84 7.37 -6.97
C GLY A 24 -3.36 7.12 -7.17
N GLY A 25 -2.66 6.75 -6.10
CA GLY A 25 -1.24 6.41 -6.16
C GLY A 25 -1.00 4.92 -6.19
N TRP A 26 0.26 4.55 -6.02
CA TRP A 26 0.70 3.16 -5.97
C TRP A 26 1.94 3.08 -5.10
N GLY A 27 2.28 1.86 -4.71
CA GLY A 27 3.48 1.66 -3.92
C GLY A 27 4.05 0.26 -4.12
N PHE A 28 5.10 -0.03 -3.39
CA PHE A 28 5.66 -1.38 -3.36
C PHE A 28 5.97 -1.77 -1.92
N ILE A 29 5.91 -3.07 -1.66
CA ILE A 29 6.11 -3.61 -0.32
C ILE A 29 7.59 -3.63 0.00
N THR A 30 7.98 -2.98 1.09
CA THR A 30 9.37 -2.95 1.55
C THR A 30 9.65 -3.97 2.65
N GLU A 31 8.64 -4.22 3.51
CA GLU A 31 8.77 -5.17 4.60
C GLU A 31 7.43 -5.80 4.91
N ILE A 32 7.46 -7.05 5.38
CA ILE A 32 6.27 -7.73 5.89
C ILE A 32 6.62 -8.21 7.29
N PHE A 33 5.86 -7.72 8.28
CA PHE A 33 6.05 -8.06 9.67
C PHE A 33 5.14 -9.22 10.09
N SER A 34 5.24 -9.60 11.37
CA SER A 34 4.42 -10.66 11.94
C SER A 34 2.93 -10.37 11.79
N SER A 35 2.15 -11.43 11.54
CA SER A 35 0.69 -11.33 11.47
C SER A 35 0.03 -10.89 12.77
N HIS A 36 0.77 -10.83 13.87
CA HIS A 36 0.26 -10.31 15.13
C HIS A 36 -0.02 -8.81 15.10
N LEU A 37 0.60 -8.10 14.15
CA LEU A 37 0.41 -6.66 14.02
C LEU A 37 -0.87 -6.37 13.25
N LYS A 38 -1.54 -5.28 13.61
CA LYS A 38 -2.74 -4.85 12.91
C LYS A 38 -2.42 -4.39 11.49
N TYR A 39 -1.27 -3.77 11.30
CA TYR A 39 -0.82 -3.25 10.00
C TYR A 39 0.56 -3.83 9.68
N PRO A 40 0.62 -5.10 9.26
CA PRO A 40 1.91 -5.80 9.14
C PRO A 40 2.67 -5.52 7.84
N ILE A 41 2.06 -4.84 6.86
CA ILE A 41 2.70 -4.62 5.56
C ILE A 41 3.19 -3.20 5.49
N ARG A 42 4.52 -3.03 5.41
CA ARG A 42 5.13 -1.71 5.24
C ARG A 42 5.45 -1.49 3.77
N THR A 43 5.18 -0.28 3.28
CA THR A 43 5.33 0.08 1.88
C THR A 43 6.06 1.41 1.73
N HIS A 44 6.64 1.61 0.55
CA HIS A 44 7.01 2.92 0.04
C HIS A 44 5.98 3.31 -1.01
N TRP A 45 5.42 4.50 -0.89
CA TRP A 45 4.24 4.88 -1.68
C TRP A 45 4.52 6.10 -2.54
N TYR A 46 4.02 6.08 -3.77
CA TYR A 46 4.06 7.22 -4.68
C TYR A 46 2.65 7.77 -4.82
N LYS A 47 2.47 9.02 -4.39
CA LYS A 47 1.17 9.67 -4.45
C LYS A 47 0.84 10.09 -5.87
N ARG A 48 -0.44 10.34 -6.11
CA ARG A 48 -0.90 10.76 -7.43
C ARG A 48 -0.23 12.05 -7.92
N ASP A 49 0.13 12.94 -7.02
CA ASP A 49 0.77 14.21 -7.36
C ASP A 49 2.28 14.10 -7.60
N GLY A 50 2.82 12.89 -7.49
CA GLY A 50 4.25 12.64 -7.68
C GLY A 50 5.08 12.65 -6.42
N SER A 51 4.52 13.02 -5.28
CA SER A 51 5.27 12.98 -4.03
C SER A 51 5.33 11.56 -3.47
N GLU A 52 6.27 11.33 -2.55
CA GLU A 52 6.53 10.01 -2.00
C GLU A 52 6.22 9.98 -0.51
N LEU A 53 5.77 8.82 -0.04
CA LEU A 53 5.56 8.53 1.38
C LEU A 53 6.31 7.26 1.73
N SER A 54 7.24 7.37 2.69
CA SER A 54 7.97 6.20 3.18
C SER A 54 7.33 5.65 4.44
N GLY A 55 7.43 4.32 4.63
CA GLY A 55 7.01 3.69 5.87
C GLY A 55 5.52 3.65 6.10
N MET A 56 4.72 3.67 5.04
CA MET A 56 3.28 3.52 5.16
C MET A 56 2.95 2.07 5.47
N SER A 57 2.19 1.86 6.54
CA SER A 57 1.81 0.51 6.99
C SER A 57 0.34 0.25 6.69
N PHE A 58 0.04 -0.97 6.24
CA PHE A 58 -1.30 -1.35 5.83
C PHE A 58 -1.67 -2.73 6.35
N HIS A 59 -2.98 -2.93 6.53
CA HIS A 59 -3.56 -4.25 6.69
C HIS A 59 -3.63 -4.92 5.30
N PRO A 60 -3.42 -6.24 5.19
CA PRO A 60 -3.48 -6.92 3.88
C PRO A 60 -4.74 -6.64 3.07
N ARG A 61 -5.89 -6.47 3.74
CA ARG A 61 -7.16 -6.19 3.07
C ARG A 61 -7.22 -4.81 2.44
N GLU A 62 -6.36 -3.89 2.87
CA GLU A 62 -6.34 -2.53 2.35
C GLU A 62 -5.61 -2.42 1.02
N LEU A 63 -4.88 -3.45 0.64
CA LEU A 63 -4.02 -3.45 -0.54
C LEU A 63 -4.45 -4.53 -1.53
N LYS A 64 -4.16 -4.27 -2.81
CA LYS A 64 -4.23 -5.29 -3.85
C LYS A 64 -2.99 -5.19 -4.70
N ARG A 65 -2.52 -6.34 -5.20
CA ARG A 65 -1.39 -6.36 -6.12
C ARG A 65 -1.85 -5.89 -7.49
N PHE A 66 -0.94 -5.28 -8.23
CA PHE A 66 -1.20 -4.95 -9.63
C PHE A 66 0.06 -5.12 -10.44
N LYS A 67 -0.11 -5.24 -11.75
CA LYS A 67 1.00 -5.26 -12.70
C LYS A 67 0.87 -4.04 -13.59
N PRO A 68 1.97 -3.27 -13.78
CA PRO A 68 1.92 -2.15 -14.71
C PRO A 68 1.61 -2.66 -16.11
N VAL A 69 0.79 -1.91 -16.83
CA VAL A 69 0.55 -2.19 -18.23
C VAL A 69 1.73 -1.65 -19.03
N LYS A 70 2.27 -2.50 -19.88
CA LYS A 70 3.37 -2.10 -20.74
C LYS A 70 2.85 -1.46 -22.02
#